data_bf591a1db320659951db6bbbb4595b97
#
_entry.id   bf591a1db320659951db6bbbb4595b97
#
_cell.length_a   1.000
_cell.length_b   1.000
_cell.length_c   1.000
_cell.angle_alpha   90.00
_cell.angle_beta   90.00
_cell.angle_gamma   90.00
#
_symmetry.space_group_name_H-M   'P 1'
#
loop_
_entity.id
_entity.type
_entity.pdbx_description
1 polymer ?
#
loop_
_entity_poly.entity_id
_entity_poly.type
_entity_poly.pdbx_seq_one_letter_code
_entity_poly.pdbx_strand_id
1 'polypeptide(L)'
;MKGRILAPLFVVAVLAGAGRVLTASEMRQDFSPRQQEQQLPRVMHSAMKDLPSVTVGKENADLIGGDNRVLQAAVDYIAGLGGGTVQISAGEYVMYDSLHLRSNVTVRGKKGKTILRKADGVTSLLALDGDFGEQQITVEDPTGFAVGYGVAIWDDQAGGFHTTVARITGHNKNTFSIDNPLMADCMMHNKAKAATVFPVVSAYSVEGTRVEDLIIDGNKKNNVHLNGCRGAGVFLYRAFGTVIQSCIVRNYNGDGISFQQSNDVTVVDCICGDNASLGIHPGSGSQRPLVRKCIAQRNGTDGLFLCWRVRHGLFEDNILEANGRFGISIGHKDSDNLLRRNLVRLNHRDGVFFRNESLGMAAHRNCLQDNIIENNGAGGKAAGICIRGQTNNLVLRNNVIRDTREDSSQTQTVGIRIEEKVGDVIFESNKIDAQIAIDDRRAAEP
;
A
#
# COMPACT_ATOMS: atom_id res chain seq x y z
N MET A 1 -65.70 -19.55 38.61
CA MET A 1 -64.44 -20.19 38.32
C MET A 1 -63.44 -19.09 37.97
N LYS A 2 -62.47 -18.84 38.84
CA LYS A 2 -61.51 -17.75 38.68
C LYS A 2 -60.26 -18.33 38.06
N GLY A 3 -59.98 -17.95 36.81
CA GLY A 3 -58.65 -18.26 36.16
C GLY A 3 -57.65 -17.19 36.49
N ARG A 4 -56.55 -17.58 37.14
CA ARG A 4 -55.37 -16.73 37.40
C ARG A 4 -54.46 -16.74 36.15
N ILE A 5 -54.22 -15.57 35.60
CA ILE A 5 -53.23 -15.34 34.59
C ILE A 5 -51.90 -15.10 35.30
N LEU A 6 -50.92 -15.99 35.11
CA LEU A 6 -49.54 -15.79 35.52
C LEU A 6 -48.82 -14.97 34.44
N ALA A 7 -48.33 -13.80 34.79
CA ALA A 7 -47.42 -13.01 33.97
C ALA A 7 -46.00 -13.58 34.08
N PRO A 8 -45.26 -13.68 32.99
CA PRO A 8 -43.84 -14.09 33.08
C PRO A 8 -42.98 -12.92 33.56
N LEU A 9 -42.22 -13.19 34.61
CA LEU A 9 -41.16 -12.30 35.09
C LEU A 9 -40.04 -12.28 34.07
N PHE A 10 -39.85 -11.17 33.40
CA PHE A 10 -38.62 -10.91 32.62
C PHE A 10 -37.49 -10.55 33.61
N VAL A 11 -36.58 -11.47 33.80
CA VAL A 11 -35.28 -11.15 34.44
C VAL A 11 -34.39 -10.50 33.36
N VAL A 12 -34.21 -9.19 33.46
CA VAL A 12 -33.21 -8.47 32.67
C VAL A 12 -31.85 -8.77 33.30
N ALA A 13 -31.13 -9.72 32.72
CA ALA A 13 -29.72 -9.90 33.01
C ALA A 13 -28.95 -8.74 32.38
N VAL A 14 -28.47 -7.81 33.21
CA VAL A 14 -27.47 -6.83 32.81
C VAL A 14 -26.15 -7.59 32.60
N LEU A 15 -25.86 -7.94 31.36
CA LEU A 15 -24.52 -8.41 31.00
C LEU A 15 -23.60 -7.19 31.02
N ALA A 16 -22.86 -7.05 32.13
CA ALA A 16 -21.67 -6.22 32.13
C ALA A 16 -20.71 -6.77 31.08
N GLY A 17 -20.61 -6.07 29.98
CA GLY A 17 -19.70 -6.41 28.88
C GLY A 17 -18.27 -6.19 29.32
N ALA A 18 -17.66 -7.14 30.02
CA ALA A 18 -16.22 -7.24 30.11
C ALA A 18 -15.71 -7.53 28.69
N GLY A 19 -15.13 -6.54 28.04
CA GLY A 19 -14.47 -6.71 26.77
C GLY A 19 -13.45 -7.84 26.90
N ARG A 20 -13.72 -8.97 26.26
CA ARG A 20 -12.84 -10.14 26.31
C ARG A 20 -11.54 -9.77 25.60
N VAL A 21 -10.47 -9.62 26.38
CA VAL A 21 -9.12 -9.48 25.81
C VAL A 21 -8.77 -10.81 25.16
N LEU A 22 -8.66 -10.82 23.83
CA LEU A 22 -8.26 -12.01 23.08
C LEU A 22 -6.85 -12.43 23.52
N THR A 23 -6.68 -13.71 23.82
CA THR A 23 -5.37 -14.27 24.12
C THR A 23 -4.49 -14.29 22.88
N ALA A 24 -3.16 -14.40 23.05
CA ALA A 24 -2.26 -14.53 21.91
C ALA A 24 -2.58 -15.70 20.97
N SER A 25 -3.19 -16.79 21.51
CA SER A 25 -3.63 -17.92 20.71
C SER A 25 -4.90 -17.62 19.92
N GLU A 26 -5.85 -16.87 20.50
CA GLU A 26 -7.07 -16.41 19.83
C GLU A 26 -6.74 -15.38 18.75
N MET A 27 -5.81 -14.44 19.00
CA MET A 27 -5.30 -13.53 17.98
C MET A 27 -4.55 -14.27 16.86
N ARG A 28 -3.78 -15.33 17.17
CA ARG A 28 -3.12 -16.14 16.15
C ARG A 28 -4.09 -16.88 15.23
N GLN A 29 -5.25 -17.29 15.73
CA GLN A 29 -6.30 -17.91 14.91
C GLN A 29 -6.94 -16.90 13.95
N ASP A 30 -7.16 -15.65 14.41
CA ASP A 30 -7.74 -14.59 13.57
C ASP A 30 -6.79 -14.09 12.48
N PHE A 31 -5.48 -14.20 12.70
CA PHE A 31 -4.44 -13.79 11.74
C PHE A 31 -3.90 -14.94 10.88
N SER A 32 -4.34 -16.17 11.07
CA SER A 32 -4.05 -17.22 10.11
C SER A 32 -4.71 -16.87 8.79
N PRO A 33 -4.00 -16.95 7.66
CA PRO A 33 -4.63 -16.80 6.36
C PRO A 33 -5.81 -17.76 6.31
N ARG A 34 -7.04 -17.25 6.29
CA ARG A 34 -8.20 -18.11 6.06
C ARG A 34 -7.97 -18.75 4.72
N GLN A 35 -8.05 -20.08 4.68
CA GLN A 35 -8.17 -20.74 3.39
C GLN A 35 -9.33 -20.07 2.67
N GLN A 36 -9.12 -19.66 1.44
CA GLN A 36 -10.21 -19.12 0.64
C GLN A 36 -11.35 -20.12 0.72
N GLU A 37 -12.55 -19.66 1.08
CA GLU A 37 -13.73 -20.48 0.93
C GLU A 37 -13.69 -21.07 -0.47
N GLN A 38 -13.85 -22.39 -0.54
CA GLN A 38 -13.85 -23.08 -1.80
C GLN A 38 -15.04 -22.57 -2.61
N GLN A 39 -14.82 -21.58 -3.45
CA GLN A 39 -15.85 -21.15 -4.38
C GLN A 39 -16.17 -22.30 -5.32
N LEU A 40 -17.43 -22.46 -5.66
CA LEU A 40 -17.83 -23.40 -6.69
C LEU A 40 -16.99 -23.14 -7.93
N PRO A 41 -16.33 -24.18 -8.49
CA PRO A 41 -15.43 -24.02 -9.60
C PRO A 41 -16.21 -23.41 -10.78
N ARG A 42 -15.71 -22.31 -11.29
CA ARG A 42 -16.25 -21.67 -12.51
C ARG A 42 -15.98 -22.50 -13.77
N VAL A 43 -15.09 -23.48 -13.64
CA VAL A 43 -14.70 -24.43 -14.71
C VAL A 43 -14.80 -25.85 -14.19
N MET A 44 -15.19 -26.77 -15.04
CA MET A 44 -15.40 -28.18 -14.68
C MET A 44 -14.10 -28.93 -14.28
N HIS A 45 -12.93 -28.36 -14.58
CA HIS A 45 -11.62 -28.96 -14.33
C HIS A 45 -10.72 -27.97 -13.59
N SER A 46 -10.78 -27.99 -12.27
CA SER A 46 -10.02 -27.07 -11.41
C SER A 46 -8.51 -27.41 -11.26
N ALA A 47 -8.07 -28.57 -11.76
CA ALA A 47 -6.71 -29.07 -11.57
C ALA A 47 -5.94 -29.24 -12.88
N MET A 48 -6.13 -28.34 -13.84
CA MET A 48 -5.33 -28.33 -15.06
C MET A 48 -3.88 -28.06 -14.73
N LYS A 49 -2.97 -28.93 -15.18
CA LYS A 49 -1.52 -28.77 -14.99
C LYS A 49 -0.90 -27.88 -16.05
N ASP A 50 -1.41 -27.96 -17.28
CA ASP A 50 -0.91 -27.19 -18.41
C ASP A 50 -1.76 -25.93 -18.59
N LEU A 51 -1.23 -24.80 -18.15
CA LEU A 51 -1.83 -23.50 -18.30
C LEU A 51 -1.18 -22.76 -19.48
N PRO A 52 -1.91 -21.88 -20.16
CA PRO A 52 -1.36 -21.07 -21.24
C PRO A 52 -0.12 -20.30 -20.77
N SER A 53 0.89 -20.24 -21.64
CA SER A 53 2.09 -19.45 -21.39
C SER A 53 2.55 -18.80 -22.68
N VAL A 54 3.06 -17.57 -22.58
CA VAL A 54 3.66 -16.83 -23.69
C VAL A 54 4.94 -16.15 -23.20
N THR A 55 5.94 -16.11 -24.05
CA THR A 55 7.20 -15.43 -23.80
C THR A 55 7.20 -14.06 -24.48
N VAL A 56 7.75 -13.06 -23.79
CA VAL A 56 7.98 -11.71 -24.34
C VAL A 56 9.46 -11.36 -24.20
N GLY A 57 10.06 -10.85 -25.25
CA GLY A 57 11.48 -10.48 -25.26
C GLY A 57 11.80 -9.47 -26.34
N LYS A 58 13.03 -8.97 -26.31
CA LYS A 58 13.55 -8.12 -27.41
C LYS A 58 13.95 -8.95 -28.62
N GLU A 59 14.18 -10.24 -28.42
CA GLU A 59 14.53 -11.25 -29.40
C GLU A 59 14.20 -12.63 -28.85
N ASN A 60 14.12 -13.62 -29.71
CA ASN A 60 13.95 -15.05 -29.33
C ASN A 60 12.79 -15.31 -28.35
N ALA A 61 11.64 -14.73 -28.62
CA ALA A 61 10.41 -14.87 -27.82
C ALA A 61 9.20 -14.97 -28.75
N ASP A 62 8.05 -15.42 -28.23
CA ASP A 62 6.80 -15.51 -28.99
C ASP A 62 6.32 -14.12 -29.44
N LEU A 63 6.48 -13.12 -28.58
CA LEU A 63 6.20 -11.72 -28.87
C LEU A 63 7.46 -10.89 -28.69
N ILE A 64 7.81 -10.11 -29.71
CA ILE A 64 9.06 -9.34 -29.76
C ILE A 64 8.77 -7.85 -29.66
N GLY A 65 9.43 -7.16 -28.71
CA GLY A 65 9.37 -5.72 -28.52
C GLY A 65 10.02 -5.27 -27.23
N GLY A 66 10.18 -3.96 -27.04
CA GLY A 66 10.92 -3.38 -25.92
C GLY A 66 10.12 -2.36 -25.08
N ASP A 67 8.78 -2.34 -25.19
CA ASP A 67 7.94 -1.38 -24.48
C ASP A 67 6.65 -2.01 -23.93
N ASN A 68 5.81 -1.19 -23.28
CA ASN A 68 4.55 -1.64 -22.66
C ASN A 68 3.56 -2.25 -23.67
N ARG A 69 3.61 -1.92 -24.96
CA ARG A 69 2.64 -2.40 -25.94
C ARG A 69 2.73 -3.91 -26.14
N VAL A 70 3.94 -4.43 -26.29
CA VAL A 70 4.15 -5.88 -26.43
C VAL A 70 3.84 -6.62 -25.15
N LEU A 71 4.18 -6.04 -23.99
CA LEU A 71 3.87 -6.61 -22.67
C LEU A 71 2.35 -6.69 -22.47
N GLN A 72 1.62 -5.62 -22.80
CA GLN A 72 0.18 -5.58 -22.65
C GLN A 72 -0.51 -6.55 -23.61
N ALA A 73 -0.05 -6.65 -24.85
CA ALA A 73 -0.58 -7.60 -25.83
C ALA A 73 -0.46 -9.06 -25.30
N ALA A 74 0.68 -9.40 -24.69
CA ALA A 74 0.87 -10.71 -24.07
C ALA A 74 -0.09 -10.96 -22.89
N VAL A 75 -0.24 -9.96 -22.01
CA VAL A 75 -1.15 -10.06 -20.86
C VAL A 75 -2.60 -10.22 -21.31
N ASP A 76 -3.03 -9.43 -22.29
CA ASP A 76 -4.39 -9.48 -22.83
C ASP A 76 -4.66 -10.80 -23.58
N TYR A 77 -3.68 -11.34 -24.31
CA TYR A 77 -3.77 -12.64 -24.96
C TYR A 77 -3.97 -13.78 -23.96
N ILE A 78 -3.12 -13.84 -22.92
CA ILE A 78 -3.22 -14.87 -21.87
C ILE A 78 -4.52 -14.72 -21.07
N ALA A 79 -4.96 -13.49 -20.80
CA ALA A 79 -6.24 -13.24 -20.14
C ALA A 79 -7.42 -13.71 -20.99
N GLY A 80 -7.36 -13.53 -22.32
CA GLY A 80 -8.36 -14.03 -23.27
C GLY A 80 -8.48 -15.56 -23.29
N LEU A 81 -7.43 -16.29 -22.88
CA LEU A 81 -7.43 -17.75 -22.69
C LEU A 81 -7.90 -18.18 -21.29
N GLY A 82 -8.34 -17.23 -20.43
CA GLY A 82 -8.83 -17.52 -19.09
C GLY A 82 -7.76 -17.42 -18.00
N GLY A 83 -6.54 -17.04 -18.34
CA GLY A 83 -5.40 -16.92 -17.43
C GLY A 83 -4.21 -17.79 -17.83
N GLY A 84 -3.11 -17.65 -17.12
CA GLY A 84 -1.85 -18.33 -17.40
C GLY A 84 -0.64 -17.47 -17.08
N THR A 85 0.47 -17.67 -17.80
CA THR A 85 1.74 -16.99 -17.50
C THR A 85 2.28 -16.19 -18.69
N VAL A 86 2.63 -14.94 -18.45
CA VAL A 86 3.47 -14.12 -19.32
C VAL A 86 4.88 -14.13 -18.75
N GLN A 87 5.80 -14.73 -19.49
CA GLN A 87 7.21 -14.81 -19.12
C GLN A 87 8.01 -13.73 -19.85
N ILE A 88 8.50 -12.74 -19.12
CA ILE A 88 9.25 -11.61 -19.70
C ILE A 88 10.75 -11.91 -19.61
N SER A 89 11.44 -11.87 -20.75
CA SER A 89 12.88 -12.05 -20.86
C SER A 89 13.66 -10.95 -20.14
N ALA A 90 14.94 -11.21 -19.86
CA ALA A 90 15.86 -10.19 -19.35
C ALA A 90 15.95 -8.99 -20.31
N GLY A 91 16.00 -7.79 -19.77
CA GLY A 91 16.10 -6.55 -20.52
C GLY A 91 15.34 -5.40 -19.87
N GLU A 92 15.53 -4.21 -20.40
CA GLU A 92 14.78 -3.01 -20.00
C GLU A 92 13.64 -2.77 -21.00
N TYR A 93 12.43 -2.61 -20.50
CA TYR A 93 11.21 -2.33 -21.26
C TYR A 93 10.71 -0.94 -20.88
N VAL A 94 10.58 -0.07 -21.87
CA VAL A 94 10.15 1.32 -21.65
C VAL A 94 8.64 1.38 -21.50
N MET A 95 8.17 1.97 -20.40
CA MET A 95 6.75 2.07 -20.10
C MET A 95 6.24 3.48 -20.40
N TYR A 96 5.46 3.61 -21.46
CA TYR A 96 4.73 4.82 -21.83
C TYR A 96 3.30 4.82 -21.28
N ASP A 97 2.84 3.68 -20.78
CA ASP A 97 1.62 3.46 -20.01
C ASP A 97 1.85 2.32 -19.03
N SER A 98 0.96 2.15 -18.08
CA SER A 98 0.97 1.04 -17.14
C SER A 98 0.98 -0.31 -17.85
N LEU A 99 1.63 -1.30 -17.24
CA LEU A 99 1.25 -2.68 -17.50
C LEU A 99 -0.02 -2.98 -16.70
N HIS A 100 -1.16 -3.03 -17.40
CA HIS A 100 -2.46 -3.29 -16.81
C HIS A 100 -2.66 -4.78 -16.62
N LEU A 101 -2.63 -5.22 -15.36
CA LEU A 101 -2.82 -6.62 -15.00
C LEU A 101 -4.25 -7.09 -15.30
N ARG A 102 -4.40 -8.39 -15.50
CA ARG A 102 -5.67 -9.07 -15.73
C ARG A 102 -5.86 -10.20 -14.74
N SER A 103 -7.13 -10.57 -14.50
CA SER A 103 -7.46 -11.67 -13.59
C SER A 103 -6.82 -12.98 -14.03
N ASN A 104 -6.34 -13.75 -13.07
CA ASN A 104 -5.72 -15.07 -13.26
C ASN A 104 -4.46 -15.09 -14.14
N VAL A 105 -3.82 -13.93 -14.37
CA VAL A 105 -2.57 -13.85 -15.14
C VAL A 105 -1.38 -13.65 -14.19
N THR A 106 -0.37 -14.49 -14.36
CA THR A 106 0.95 -14.34 -13.76
C THR A 106 1.87 -13.61 -14.72
N VAL A 107 2.39 -12.46 -14.31
CA VAL A 107 3.46 -11.74 -15.03
C VAL A 107 4.76 -12.01 -14.31
N ARG A 108 5.69 -12.70 -14.97
CA ARG A 108 6.96 -13.10 -14.37
C ARG A 108 8.14 -12.60 -15.19
N GLY A 109 9.08 -11.94 -14.53
CA GLY A 109 10.35 -11.53 -15.12
C GLY A 109 11.46 -12.57 -14.93
N LYS A 110 12.65 -12.17 -15.33
CA LYS A 110 13.91 -12.83 -14.99
C LYS A 110 14.51 -12.08 -13.79
N LYS A 111 14.52 -12.70 -12.61
CA LYS A 111 14.92 -12.09 -11.35
C LYS A 111 16.21 -11.25 -11.47
N GLY A 112 16.14 -9.99 -11.07
CA GLY A 112 17.22 -9.03 -11.12
C GLY A 112 17.66 -8.59 -12.53
N LYS A 113 16.94 -8.99 -13.59
CA LYS A 113 17.34 -8.73 -15.00
C LYS A 113 16.22 -8.17 -15.87
N THR A 114 14.97 -8.33 -15.49
CA THR A 114 13.82 -7.74 -16.23
C THR A 114 13.43 -6.43 -15.57
N ILE A 115 13.53 -5.34 -16.30
CA ILE A 115 13.29 -3.97 -15.81
C ILE A 115 12.12 -3.37 -16.58
N LEU A 116 11.08 -2.98 -15.89
CA LEU A 116 10.03 -2.11 -16.40
C LEU A 116 10.37 -0.69 -15.98
N ARG A 117 10.81 0.14 -16.93
CA ARG A 117 11.22 1.51 -16.64
C ARG A 117 10.24 2.51 -17.21
N LYS A 118 9.70 3.36 -16.35
CA LYS A 118 8.85 4.47 -16.79
C LYS A 118 9.62 5.42 -17.72
N ALA A 119 9.02 5.75 -18.86
CA ALA A 119 9.55 6.76 -19.76
C ALA A 119 9.68 8.13 -19.07
N ASP A 120 10.43 9.04 -19.67
CA ASP A 120 10.47 10.43 -19.22
C ASP A 120 9.08 11.05 -19.36
N GLY A 121 8.67 11.79 -18.35
CA GLY A 121 7.37 12.44 -18.30
C GLY A 121 7.41 13.85 -18.88
N VAL A 122 6.29 14.27 -19.48
CA VAL A 122 6.04 15.65 -19.86
C VAL A 122 4.84 16.18 -19.09
N THR A 123 4.75 17.52 -18.95
CA THR A 123 3.64 18.20 -18.30
C THR A 123 3.24 19.40 -19.12
N SER A 124 1.93 19.62 -19.30
CA SER A 124 1.35 20.81 -19.91
C SER A 124 0.20 21.34 -19.07
N LEU A 125 -0.02 22.65 -19.08
CA LEU A 125 -1.25 23.23 -18.58
C LEU A 125 -2.42 22.85 -19.48
N LEU A 126 -3.63 22.84 -18.93
CA LEU A 126 -4.84 22.73 -19.76
C LEU A 126 -5.12 24.06 -20.44
N ALA A 127 -5.53 24.02 -21.69
CA ALA A 127 -5.95 25.17 -22.50
C ALA A 127 -7.46 25.42 -22.42
N LEU A 128 -8.23 24.50 -21.86
CA LEU A 128 -9.65 24.58 -21.55
C LEU A 128 -9.88 23.95 -20.16
N ASP A 129 -10.89 24.43 -19.45
CA ASP A 129 -11.37 23.80 -18.24
C ASP A 129 -11.83 22.36 -18.55
N GLY A 130 -11.63 21.46 -17.62
CA GLY A 130 -12.11 20.07 -17.71
C GLY A 130 -13.17 19.85 -16.65
N ASP A 131 -14.39 19.51 -17.04
CA ASP A 131 -15.50 19.28 -16.13
C ASP A 131 -15.52 17.82 -15.63
N PHE A 132 -16.02 17.60 -14.43
CA PHE A 132 -16.26 16.29 -13.89
C PHE A 132 -17.05 15.42 -14.87
N GLY A 133 -16.53 14.23 -15.16
CA GLY A 133 -17.19 13.27 -16.06
C GLY A 133 -16.76 13.38 -17.53
N GLU A 134 -16.07 14.43 -17.95
CA GLU A 134 -15.55 14.54 -19.30
C GLU A 134 -14.48 13.49 -19.59
N GLN A 135 -14.42 13.03 -20.83
CA GLN A 135 -13.42 12.10 -21.35
C GLN A 135 -12.52 12.73 -22.41
N GLN A 136 -12.33 14.02 -22.32
CA GLN A 136 -11.42 14.81 -23.16
C GLN A 136 -10.67 15.82 -22.33
N ILE A 137 -9.48 16.16 -22.77
CA ILE A 137 -8.66 17.25 -22.23
C ILE A 137 -8.03 18.00 -23.40
N THR A 138 -7.93 19.30 -23.28
CA THR A 138 -7.20 20.16 -24.22
C THR A 138 -6.00 20.77 -23.49
N VAL A 139 -4.80 20.52 -23.99
CA VAL A 139 -3.55 21.01 -23.37
C VAL A 139 -2.97 22.19 -24.17
N GLU A 140 -2.18 23.03 -23.53
CA GLU A 140 -1.49 24.13 -24.20
C GLU A 140 -0.38 23.63 -25.13
N ASP A 141 0.46 22.72 -24.63
CA ASP A 141 1.54 22.09 -25.40
C ASP A 141 1.32 20.57 -25.53
N PRO A 142 0.97 20.08 -26.71
CA PRO A 142 0.75 18.63 -26.93
C PRO A 142 2.06 17.83 -27.08
N THR A 143 3.21 18.47 -27.05
CA THR A 143 4.51 17.81 -27.28
C THR A 143 4.76 16.73 -26.23
N GLY A 144 5.02 15.50 -26.65
CA GLY A 144 5.29 14.36 -25.77
C GLY A 144 4.03 13.63 -25.27
N PHE A 145 2.83 14.08 -25.62
CA PHE A 145 1.60 13.31 -25.45
C PHE A 145 1.29 12.50 -26.70
N ALA A 146 0.90 11.24 -26.54
CA ALA A 146 0.56 10.38 -27.67
C ALA A 146 -0.54 9.37 -27.32
N VAL A 147 -1.25 8.89 -28.32
CA VAL A 147 -2.23 7.80 -28.16
C VAL A 147 -1.54 6.56 -27.60
N GLY A 148 -2.15 5.96 -26.59
CA GLY A 148 -1.59 4.82 -25.85
C GLY A 148 -0.68 5.19 -24.68
N TYR A 149 -0.48 6.48 -24.39
CA TYR A 149 0.26 6.93 -23.22
C TYR A 149 -0.66 7.07 -22.00
N GLY A 150 -0.15 6.72 -20.84
CA GLY A 150 -0.78 7.01 -19.56
C GLY A 150 -0.65 8.49 -19.21
N VAL A 151 -1.70 9.06 -18.63
CA VAL A 151 -1.77 10.47 -18.26
C VAL A 151 -2.44 10.64 -16.90
N ALA A 152 -1.98 11.60 -16.10
CA ALA A 152 -2.68 12.06 -14.93
C ALA A 152 -3.11 13.53 -15.12
N ILE A 153 -4.31 13.87 -14.63
CA ILE A 153 -4.92 15.20 -14.75
C ILE A 153 -5.34 15.67 -13.37
N TRP A 154 -5.01 16.90 -13.03
CA TRP A 154 -5.36 17.54 -11.74
C TRP A 154 -5.19 19.04 -11.84
N ASP A 155 -5.67 19.75 -10.82
CA ASP A 155 -5.34 21.17 -10.57
C ASP A 155 -4.88 21.38 -9.12
N ASP A 156 -4.61 22.63 -8.72
CA ASP A 156 -4.13 22.94 -7.38
C ASP A 156 -5.21 22.72 -6.29
N GLN A 157 -6.50 22.61 -6.64
CA GLN A 157 -7.63 22.30 -5.75
C GLN A 157 -8.04 20.81 -5.86
N ALA A 158 -8.09 20.28 -7.07
CA ALA A 158 -8.49 18.92 -7.39
C ALA A 158 -7.28 17.98 -7.55
N GLY A 159 -6.35 18.03 -6.60
CA GLY A 159 -5.20 17.12 -6.51
C GLY A 159 -5.42 15.93 -5.58
N GLY A 160 -4.37 15.16 -5.34
CA GLY A 160 -4.39 14.03 -4.41
C GLY A 160 -5.41 12.96 -4.77
N PHE A 161 -6.46 12.81 -3.98
CA PHE A 161 -7.53 11.83 -4.22
C PHE A 161 -8.38 12.13 -5.46
N HIS A 162 -8.41 13.36 -5.93
CA HIS A 162 -9.19 13.80 -7.07
C HIS A 162 -8.41 13.76 -8.39
N THR A 163 -7.12 13.43 -8.34
CA THR A 163 -6.32 13.25 -9.56
C THR A 163 -6.92 12.14 -10.42
N THR A 164 -7.22 12.45 -11.67
CA THR A 164 -7.63 11.46 -12.67
C THR A 164 -6.39 10.79 -13.25
N VAL A 165 -6.37 9.47 -13.32
CA VAL A 165 -5.36 8.69 -14.03
C VAL A 165 -6.05 7.94 -15.14
N ALA A 166 -5.59 8.11 -16.38
CA ALA A 166 -6.22 7.61 -17.58
C ALA A 166 -5.16 7.24 -18.63
N ARG A 167 -5.62 6.69 -19.74
CA ARG A 167 -4.83 6.46 -20.94
C ARG A 167 -5.41 7.28 -22.08
N ILE A 168 -4.55 7.86 -22.89
CA ILE A 168 -4.92 8.60 -24.09
C ILE A 168 -5.37 7.61 -25.17
N THR A 169 -6.58 7.77 -25.68
CA THR A 169 -7.20 6.88 -26.66
C THR A 169 -7.34 7.49 -28.05
N GLY A 170 -7.22 8.79 -28.17
CA GLY A 170 -7.30 9.51 -29.43
C GLY A 170 -6.80 10.95 -29.27
N HIS A 171 -6.50 11.62 -30.39
CA HIS A 171 -6.16 13.05 -30.34
C HIS A 171 -6.59 13.77 -31.63
N ASN A 172 -6.87 15.05 -31.49
CA ASN A 172 -7.03 16.00 -32.57
C ASN A 172 -6.32 17.29 -32.19
N LYS A 173 -5.20 17.60 -32.85
CA LYS A 173 -4.31 18.71 -32.49
C LYS A 173 -3.85 18.59 -31.03
N ASN A 174 -4.28 19.51 -30.17
CA ASN A 174 -3.95 19.55 -28.74
C ASN A 174 -5.07 19.04 -27.81
N THR A 175 -6.15 18.48 -28.39
CA THR A 175 -7.23 17.81 -27.65
C THR A 175 -7.04 16.31 -27.66
N PHE A 176 -7.10 15.68 -26.50
CA PHE A 176 -6.90 14.24 -26.29
C PHE A 176 -8.14 13.61 -25.68
N SER A 177 -8.59 12.49 -26.24
CA SER A 177 -9.58 11.62 -25.60
C SER A 177 -8.89 10.70 -24.60
N ILE A 178 -9.55 10.44 -23.48
CA ILE A 178 -9.05 9.59 -22.40
C ILE A 178 -10.05 8.49 -22.04
N ASP A 179 -9.56 7.34 -21.58
CA ASP A 179 -10.40 6.16 -21.29
C ASP A 179 -11.14 6.22 -19.95
N ASN A 180 -10.70 7.07 -19.02
CA ASN A 180 -11.40 7.32 -17.75
C ASN A 180 -11.93 8.75 -17.72
N PRO A 181 -13.17 8.98 -17.24
CA PRO A 181 -13.70 10.32 -17.08
C PRO A 181 -12.94 11.09 -15.98
N LEU A 182 -12.92 12.41 -16.10
CA LEU A 182 -12.37 13.28 -15.06
C LEU A 182 -13.10 13.07 -13.74
N MET A 183 -12.35 12.87 -12.67
CA MET A 183 -12.88 12.58 -11.32
C MET A 183 -13.29 13.83 -10.55
N ALA A 184 -12.91 14.99 -11.04
CA ALA A 184 -13.24 16.30 -10.48
C ALA A 184 -13.09 17.34 -11.59
N ASP A 185 -13.68 18.51 -11.37
CA ASP A 185 -13.42 19.68 -12.18
C ASP A 185 -11.94 20.06 -12.08
N CYS A 186 -11.31 20.29 -13.22
CA CYS A 186 -9.92 20.73 -13.34
C CYS A 186 -9.90 22.09 -14.05
N MET A 187 -9.80 23.16 -13.27
CA MET A 187 -10.03 24.51 -13.73
C MET A 187 -8.73 25.24 -14.09
N MET A 188 -8.69 25.94 -15.22
CA MET A 188 -7.51 26.71 -15.66
C MET A 188 -7.05 27.75 -14.61
N HIS A 189 -8.00 28.42 -13.96
CA HIS A 189 -7.66 29.41 -12.92
C HIS A 189 -7.01 28.77 -11.68
N ASN A 190 -7.16 27.46 -11.50
CA ASN A 190 -6.47 26.65 -10.49
C ASN A 190 -5.21 25.96 -11.06
N LYS A 191 -4.71 26.40 -12.21
CA LYS A 191 -3.56 25.81 -12.89
C LYS A 191 -3.73 24.33 -13.23
N ALA A 192 -4.88 23.99 -13.79
CA ALA A 192 -5.15 22.65 -14.28
C ALA A 192 -4.07 22.19 -15.26
N LYS A 193 -3.65 20.94 -15.11
CA LYS A 193 -2.55 20.37 -15.89
C LYS A 193 -2.73 18.89 -16.15
N ALA A 194 -2.12 18.45 -17.22
CA ALA A 194 -1.95 17.05 -17.55
C ALA A 194 -0.47 16.69 -17.58
N ALA A 195 -0.13 15.49 -17.11
CA ALA A 195 1.23 14.98 -17.23
C ALA A 195 1.22 13.49 -17.62
N THR A 196 2.21 13.08 -18.39
CA THR A 196 2.37 11.66 -18.75
C THR A 196 2.97 10.88 -17.56
N VAL A 197 2.25 10.86 -16.43
CA VAL A 197 2.58 10.11 -15.22
C VAL A 197 1.46 9.11 -14.90
N PHE A 198 1.85 7.89 -14.51
CA PHE A 198 0.96 6.76 -14.27
C PHE A 198 1.69 5.71 -13.43
N PRO A 199 1.00 4.74 -12.79
CA PRO A 199 1.63 3.58 -12.18
C PRO A 199 2.38 2.74 -13.22
N VAL A 200 3.59 2.26 -12.91
CA VAL A 200 4.33 1.42 -13.87
C VAL A 200 3.62 0.08 -14.10
N VAL A 201 3.09 -0.50 -13.01
CA VAL A 201 2.21 -1.67 -13.05
C VAL A 201 0.92 -1.32 -12.33
N SER A 202 -0.22 -1.63 -12.93
CA SER A 202 -1.53 -1.33 -12.35
C SER A 202 -2.50 -2.50 -12.43
N ALA A 203 -3.42 -2.57 -11.47
CA ALA A 203 -4.53 -3.50 -11.47
C ALA A 203 -5.81 -2.81 -11.01
N TYR A 204 -6.87 -2.94 -11.77
CA TYR A 204 -8.18 -2.38 -11.46
C TYR A 204 -9.25 -3.45 -11.61
N SER A 205 -9.93 -3.79 -10.50
CA SER A 205 -11.03 -4.76 -10.46
C SER A 205 -10.63 -6.12 -11.05
N VAL A 206 -9.54 -6.70 -10.53
CA VAL A 206 -9.00 -8.01 -10.94
C VAL A 206 -8.92 -8.96 -9.75
N GLU A 207 -8.81 -10.25 -10.03
CA GLU A 207 -8.62 -11.29 -9.02
C GLU A 207 -7.56 -12.31 -9.43
N GLY A 208 -6.86 -12.87 -8.43
CA GLY A 208 -5.93 -13.98 -8.63
C GLY A 208 -4.70 -13.68 -9.50
N THR A 209 -4.35 -12.41 -9.69
CA THR A 209 -3.19 -12.02 -10.50
C THR A 209 -1.89 -12.10 -9.70
N ARG A 210 -0.77 -12.30 -10.39
CA ARG A 210 0.56 -12.36 -9.78
C ARG A 210 1.58 -11.54 -10.55
N VAL A 211 2.49 -10.90 -9.83
CA VAL A 211 3.63 -10.15 -10.36
C VAL A 211 4.89 -10.66 -9.68
N GLU A 212 5.82 -11.19 -10.45
CA GLU A 212 6.98 -11.89 -9.90
C GLU A 212 8.30 -11.49 -10.59
N ASP A 213 9.36 -11.40 -9.80
CA ASP A 213 10.76 -11.29 -10.28
C ASP A 213 11.04 -10.08 -11.20
N LEU A 214 10.35 -8.96 -11.01
CA LEU A 214 10.51 -7.73 -11.79
C LEU A 214 11.27 -6.65 -11.02
N ILE A 215 12.05 -5.85 -11.75
CA ILE A 215 12.50 -4.53 -11.32
C ILE A 215 11.55 -3.49 -11.93
N ILE A 216 10.91 -2.71 -11.09
CA ILE A 216 9.96 -1.66 -11.46
C ILE A 216 10.62 -0.33 -11.11
N ASP A 217 11.08 0.40 -12.11
CA ASP A 217 11.82 1.66 -11.97
C ASP A 217 10.95 2.84 -12.42
N GLY A 218 10.58 3.68 -11.47
CA GLY A 218 9.68 4.81 -11.68
C GLY A 218 10.33 6.04 -12.32
N ASN A 219 11.65 6.03 -12.57
CA ASN A 219 12.37 7.15 -13.21
C ASN A 219 12.05 8.51 -12.56
N LYS A 220 12.10 8.56 -11.24
CA LYS A 220 11.66 9.68 -10.38
C LYS A 220 12.15 11.05 -10.82
N LYS A 221 13.39 11.13 -11.31
CA LYS A 221 14.01 12.40 -11.68
C LYS A 221 13.32 13.10 -12.85
N ASN A 222 12.72 12.31 -13.74
CA ASN A 222 12.11 12.79 -15.00
C ASN A 222 10.58 12.72 -14.97
N ASN A 223 9.97 12.59 -13.79
CA ASN A 223 8.52 12.45 -13.65
C ASN A 223 8.02 13.30 -12.49
N VAL A 224 6.83 13.86 -12.64
CA VAL A 224 6.14 14.58 -11.56
C VAL A 224 5.61 13.61 -10.52
N HIS A 225 5.29 14.13 -9.33
CA HIS A 225 4.72 13.35 -8.24
C HIS A 225 3.30 12.88 -8.55
N LEU A 226 3.00 11.61 -8.23
CA LEU A 226 1.66 11.07 -8.25
C LEU A 226 1.30 10.54 -6.85
N ASN A 227 0.12 10.94 -6.35
CA ASN A 227 -0.35 10.54 -5.03
C ASN A 227 -0.59 9.03 -4.93
N GLY A 228 -0.16 8.42 -3.83
CA GLY A 228 -0.23 6.98 -3.60
C GLY A 228 -1.64 6.37 -3.56
N CYS A 229 -2.68 7.19 -3.45
CA CYS A 229 -4.07 6.74 -3.59
C CYS A 229 -4.55 6.68 -5.04
N ARG A 230 -3.73 7.12 -5.99
CA ARG A 230 -4.02 7.15 -7.45
C ARG A 230 -2.94 6.48 -8.28
N GLY A 231 -1.74 6.32 -7.73
CA GLY A 231 -0.66 5.65 -8.42
C GLY A 231 0.54 5.36 -7.54
N ALA A 232 1.31 4.41 -7.95
CA ALA A 232 2.55 3.95 -7.31
C ALA A 232 3.44 3.27 -8.35
N GLY A 233 4.62 2.83 -7.96
CA GLY A 233 5.38 1.92 -8.81
C GLY A 233 4.54 0.69 -9.18
N VAL A 234 3.89 0.06 -8.19
CA VAL A 234 2.82 -0.93 -8.37
C VAL A 234 1.56 -0.42 -7.67
N PHE A 235 0.48 -0.25 -8.41
CA PHE A 235 -0.79 0.26 -7.89
C PHE A 235 -1.94 -0.73 -8.12
N LEU A 236 -2.64 -1.10 -7.02
CA LEU A 236 -3.77 -2.00 -7.07
C LEU A 236 -5.03 -1.29 -6.56
N TYR A 237 -6.13 -1.43 -7.26
CA TYR A 237 -7.43 -0.94 -6.85
C TYR A 237 -8.50 -2.00 -7.08
N ARG A 238 -9.16 -2.44 -6.01
CA ARG A 238 -10.11 -3.57 -6.05
C ARG A 238 -9.50 -4.82 -6.68
N ALA A 239 -8.26 -5.12 -6.30
CA ALA A 239 -7.54 -6.30 -6.75
C ALA A 239 -7.52 -7.34 -5.63
N PHE A 240 -8.20 -8.45 -5.83
CA PHE A 240 -8.43 -9.47 -4.79
C PHE A 240 -7.49 -10.67 -4.97
N GLY A 241 -6.89 -11.15 -3.88
CA GLY A 241 -5.97 -12.28 -3.91
C GLY A 241 -4.73 -12.04 -4.79
N THR A 242 -4.34 -10.79 -4.97
CA THR A 242 -3.16 -10.43 -5.78
C THR A 242 -1.88 -10.75 -5.03
N VAL A 243 -0.89 -11.31 -5.72
CA VAL A 243 0.43 -11.61 -5.18
C VAL A 243 1.50 -10.77 -5.89
N ILE A 244 2.30 -10.05 -5.11
CA ILE A 244 3.51 -9.35 -5.58
C ILE A 244 4.70 -10.02 -4.89
N GLN A 245 5.57 -10.67 -5.65
CA GLN A 245 6.63 -11.50 -5.10
C GLN A 245 7.99 -11.22 -5.73
N SER A 246 9.02 -11.14 -4.90
CA SER A 246 10.43 -10.99 -5.33
C SER A 246 10.67 -9.81 -6.29
N CYS A 247 9.88 -8.74 -6.15
CA CYS A 247 10.00 -7.54 -6.97
C CYS A 247 10.86 -6.48 -6.29
N ILE A 248 11.54 -5.67 -7.10
CA ILE A 248 12.22 -4.45 -6.65
C ILE A 248 11.47 -3.26 -7.22
N VAL A 249 10.87 -2.44 -6.37
CA VAL A 249 10.12 -1.24 -6.75
C VAL A 249 10.87 -0.01 -6.26
N ARG A 250 11.39 0.77 -7.17
CA ARG A 250 12.31 1.86 -6.85
C ARG A 250 12.11 3.11 -7.70
N ASN A 251 12.66 4.22 -7.20
CA ASN A 251 12.75 5.49 -7.94
C ASN A 251 11.41 5.96 -8.51
N TYR A 252 10.28 5.66 -7.86
CA TYR A 252 8.98 6.20 -8.26
C TYR A 252 8.76 7.56 -7.57
N ASN A 253 8.24 8.55 -8.31
CA ASN A 253 7.90 9.84 -7.72
C ASN A 253 6.50 9.79 -7.08
N GLY A 254 6.42 9.10 -5.99
CA GLY A 254 5.23 8.74 -5.21
C GLY A 254 5.55 7.52 -4.36
N ASP A 255 4.58 6.63 -4.16
CA ASP A 255 4.73 5.41 -3.37
C ASP A 255 5.38 4.26 -4.16
N GLY A 256 6.03 3.34 -3.47
CA GLY A 256 6.55 2.12 -4.08
C GLY A 256 5.43 1.15 -4.48
N ILE A 257 4.81 0.50 -3.50
CA ILE A 257 3.66 -0.38 -3.68
C ILE A 257 2.47 0.22 -2.93
N SER A 258 1.36 0.46 -3.63
CA SER A 258 0.11 0.91 -3.01
C SER A 258 -1.05 0.03 -3.47
N PHE A 259 -1.90 -0.36 -2.53
CA PHE A 259 -3.12 -1.10 -2.85
C PHE A 259 -4.30 -0.59 -2.03
N GLN A 260 -5.40 -0.31 -2.73
CA GLN A 260 -6.57 0.37 -2.22
C GLN A 260 -7.82 -0.48 -2.44
N GLN A 261 -8.68 -0.62 -1.43
CA GLN A 261 -9.90 -1.44 -1.49
C GLN A 261 -9.65 -2.88 -2.00
N SER A 262 -8.48 -3.44 -1.66
CA SER A 262 -8.00 -4.71 -2.19
C SER A 262 -7.81 -5.70 -1.04
N ASN A 263 -8.55 -6.80 -1.05
CA ASN A 263 -8.50 -7.81 -0.01
C ASN A 263 -7.54 -8.95 -0.36
N ASP A 264 -6.96 -9.56 0.67
CA ASP A 264 -6.09 -10.74 0.55
C ASP A 264 -4.86 -10.51 -0.36
N VAL A 265 -4.37 -9.26 -0.38
CA VAL A 265 -3.13 -8.92 -1.11
C VAL A 265 -1.94 -9.46 -0.36
N THR A 266 -1.06 -10.16 -1.07
CA THR A 266 0.20 -10.70 -0.55
C THR A 266 1.38 -9.96 -1.20
N VAL A 267 2.22 -9.31 -0.38
CA VAL A 267 3.50 -8.72 -0.79
C VAL A 267 4.60 -9.49 -0.07
N VAL A 268 5.43 -10.21 -0.80
CA VAL A 268 6.43 -11.09 -0.20
C VAL A 268 7.78 -10.98 -0.89
N ASP A 269 8.87 -11.00 -0.10
CA ASP A 269 10.26 -10.94 -0.56
C ASP A 269 10.54 -9.73 -1.50
N CYS A 270 9.85 -8.60 -1.31
CA CYS A 270 9.96 -7.41 -2.15
C CYS A 270 10.89 -6.35 -1.52
N ILE A 271 11.51 -5.54 -2.38
CA ILE A 271 12.29 -4.37 -1.96
C ILE A 271 11.60 -3.11 -2.51
N CYS A 272 11.16 -2.22 -1.61
CA CYS A 272 10.60 -0.92 -1.95
C CYS A 272 11.56 0.17 -1.47
N GLY A 273 12.30 0.78 -2.36
CA GLY A 273 13.35 1.71 -1.96
C GLY A 273 13.50 2.94 -2.84
N ASP A 274 13.99 4.02 -2.23
CA ASP A 274 14.30 5.27 -2.93
C ASP A 274 13.10 5.92 -3.64
N ASN A 275 11.86 5.58 -3.23
CA ASN A 275 10.63 6.20 -3.71
C ASN A 275 10.42 7.57 -3.03
N ALA A 276 9.72 8.49 -3.69
CA ALA A 276 9.58 9.85 -3.18
C ALA A 276 8.66 9.96 -1.96
N SER A 277 7.73 9.03 -1.78
CA SER A 277 6.77 9.01 -0.67
C SER A 277 6.90 7.74 0.16
N LEU A 278 5.91 6.87 0.15
CA LEU A 278 5.82 5.69 0.99
C LEU A 278 6.51 4.47 0.36
N GLY A 279 7.02 3.55 1.18
CA GLY A 279 7.53 2.27 0.68
C GLY A 279 6.38 1.33 0.30
N ILE A 280 5.59 0.91 1.28
CA ILE A 280 4.44 0.01 1.11
C ILE A 280 3.21 0.64 1.76
N HIS A 281 2.13 0.77 1.01
CA HIS A 281 0.92 1.50 1.38
C HIS A 281 -0.35 0.64 1.21
N PRO A 282 -0.67 -0.24 2.17
CA PRO A 282 -2.00 -0.81 2.29
C PRO A 282 -3.00 0.30 2.64
N GLY A 283 -4.11 0.42 1.92
CA GLY A 283 -5.02 1.53 2.16
C GLY A 283 -6.48 1.30 1.82
N SER A 284 -7.27 2.29 2.12
CA SER A 284 -8.69 2.50 1.78
C SER A 284 -9.59 1.26 1.97
N GLY A 285 -9.48 0.59 3.11
CA GLY A 285 -10.38 -0.51 3.46
C GLY A 285 -9.90 -1.90 3.02
N SER A 286 -8.63 -2.03 2.62
CA SER A 286 -8.04 -3.33 2.31
C SER A 286 -8.05 -4.25 3.54
N GLN A 287 -8.50 -5.47 3.36
CA GLN A 287 -8.66 -6.45 4.42
C GLN A 287 -7.67 -7.61 4.23
N ARG A 288 -7.15 -8.11 5.34
CA ARG A 288 -6.25 -9.28 5.41
C ARG A 288 -5.02 -9.18 4.50
N PRO A 289 -4.35 -8.00 4.41
CA PRO A 289 -3.09 -7.95 3.69
C PRO A 289 -2.02 -8.80 4.39
N LEU A 290 -1.19 -9.46 3.61
CA LEU A 290 0.04 -10.10 4.08
C LEU A 290 1.25 -9.38 3.49
N VAL A 291 2.06 -8.75 4.35
CA VAL A 291 3.34 -8.16 3.94
C VAL A 291 4.43 -8.87 4.72
N ARG A 292 5.26 -9.64 4.03
CA ARG A 292 6.24 -10.52 4.66
C ARG A 292 7.60 -10.46 3.98
N LYS A 293 8.67 -10.45 4.79
CA LYS A 293 10.07 -10.49 4.33
C LYS A 293 10.39 -9.39 3.31
N CYS A 294 9.73 -8.26 3.43
CA CYS A 294 9.95 -7.11 2.57
C CYS A 294 10.97 -6.15 3.20
N ILE A 295 11.66 -5.40 2.35
CA ILE A 295 12.54 -4.32 2.74
C ILE A 295 11.94 -3.02 2.23
N ALA A 296 11.55 -2.10 3.13
CA ALA A 296 11.15 -0.74 2.76
C ALA A 296 12.20 0.25 3.28
N GLN A 297 13.00 0.80 2.38
CA GLN A 297 14.18 1.57 2.76
C GLN A 297 14.35 2.85 1.95
N ARG A 298 14.86 3.92 2.59
CA ARG A 298 15.19 5.20 1.96
C ARG A 298 14.05 5.80 1.14
N ASN A 299 12.80 5.52 1.54
CA ASN A 299 11.65 6.19 0.96
C ASN A 299 11.49 7.59 1.60
N GLY A 300 10.93 8.54 0.87
CA GLY A 300 10.88 9.93 1.30
C GLY A 300 10.01 10.18 2.54
N THR A 301 9.08 9.29 2.84
CA THR A 301 8.25 9.36 4.06
C THR A 301 8.32 8.06 4.86
N ASP A 302 7.26 7.25 4.92
CA ASP A 302 7.20 6.09 5.80
C ASP A 302 7.57 4.79 5.07
N GLY A 303 8.16 3.85 5.79
CA GLY A 303 8.47 2.53 5.25
C GLY A 303 7.19 1.73 4.98
N LEU A 304 6.36 1.57 5.99
CA LEU A 304 5.04 0.92 5.94
C LEU A 304 3.97 1.89 6.46
N PHE A 305 2.97 2.17 5.66
CA PHE A 305 1.91 3.12 5.99
C PHE A 305 0.54 2.48 5.82
N LEU A 306 -0.12 2.15 6.93
CA LEU A 306 -1.51 1.68 6.92
C LEU A 306 -2.43 2.91 6.85
N CYS A 307 -3.42 2.90 5.95
CA CYS A 307 -4.28 4.07 5.77
C CYS A 307 -5.71 3.71 5.40
N TRP A 308 -6.64 4.14 6.28
CA TRP A 308 -8.08 4.04 6.13
C TRP A 308 -8.65 2.62 6.15
N ARG A 309 -8.85 2.08 7.36
CA ARG A 309 -9.57 0.83 7.62
C ARG A 309 -8.86 -0.43 7.11
N VAL A 310 -7.55 -0.43 7.15
CA VAL A 310 -6.77 -1.66 6.95
C VAL A 310 -6.96 -2.56 8.18
N ARG A 311 -7.49 -3.76 7.99
CA ARG A 311 -7.82 -4.66 9.09
C ARG A 311 -7.39 -6.09 8.84
N HIS A 312 -7.16 -6.80 9.95
CA HIS A 312 -6.78 -8.21 9.95
C HIS A 312 -5.51 -8.49 9.12
N GLY A 313 -4.66 -7.48 9.00
CA GLY A 313 -3.39 -7.57 8.28
C GLY A 313 -2.32 -8.29 9.10
N LEU A 314 -1.45 -9.01 8.40
CA LEU A 314 -0.23 -9.60 8.95
C LEU A 314 1.00 -8.96 8.30
N PHE A 315 1.79 -8.28 9.12
CA PHE A 315 3.01 -7.58 8.72
C PHE A 315 4.19 -8.19 9.48
N GLU A 316 4.95 -9.07 8.83
CA GLU A 316 5.94 -9.86 9.57
C GLU A 316 7.27 -10.03 8.83
N ASP A 317 8.33 -10.16 9.63
CA ASP A 317 9.68 -10.42 9.14
C ASP A 317 10.20 -9.33 8.16
N ASN A 318 9.68 -8.09 8.24
CA ASN A 318 10.07 -6.99 7.36
C ASN A 318 11.23 -6.17 7.95
N ILE A 319 12.01 -5.53 7.07
CA ILE A 319 13.01 -4.53 7.42
C ILE A 319 12.52 -3.16 6.94
N LEU A 320 12.35 -2.23 7.88
CA LEU A 320 11.81 -0.89 7.62
C LEU A 320 12.84 0.13 8.10
N GLU A 321 13.72 0.56 7.18
CA GLU A 321 14.92 1.29 7.58
C GLU A 321 15.20 2.55 6.76
N ALA A 322 15.80 3.53 7.41
CA ALA A 322 16.30 4.76 6.80
C ALA A 322 15.24 5.52 5.97
N ASN A 323 13.95 5.41 6.34
CA ASN A 323 12.89 6.15 5.67
C ASN A 323 12.82 7.60 6.22
N GLY A 324 12.37 8.52 5.38
CA GLY A 324 12.40 9.97 5.65
C GLY A 324 11.47 10.43 6.78
N ARG A 325 10.61 9.56 7.31
CA ARG A 325 9.74 9.87 8.44
C ARG A 325 9.68 8.70 9.42
N PHE A 326 8.67 7.85 9.35
CA PHE A 326 8.46 6.73 10.27
C PHE A 326 8.83 5.39 9.63
N GLY A 327 9.24 4.43 10.45
CA GLY A 327 9.35 3.05 9.98
C GLY A 327 7.98 2.48 9.66
N ILE A 328 7.04 2.59 10.63
CA ILE A 328 5.65 2.16 10.51
C ILE A 328 4.73 3.29 10.96
N SER A 329 3.67 3.59 10.21
CA SER A 329 2.63 4.54 10.59
C SER A 329 1.24 3.91 10.52
N ILE A 330 0.43 4.05 11.60
CA ILE A 330 -0.88 3.42 11.77
C ILE A 330 -1.89 4.47 12.24
N GLY A 331 -3.11 4.46 11.70
CA GLY A 331 -4.17 5.39 12.09
C GLY A 331 -5.42 5.18 11.22
N HIS A 332 -6.33 6.17 11.16
CA HIS A 332 -7.50 6.15 10.28
C HIS A 332 -8.31 4.84 10.30
N LYS A 333 -8.62 4.33 11.50
CA LYS A 333 -9.37 3.06 11.74
C LYS A 333 -8.61 1.79 11.33
N ASP A 334 -7.29 1.85 11.20
CA ASP A 334 -6.47 0.67 10.93
C ASP A 334 -6.38 -0.16 12.20
N SER A 335 -7.17 -1.19 12.29
CA SER A 335 -7.41 -1.93 13.53
C SER A 335 -7.28 -3.44 13.33
N ASP A 336 -7.09 -4.16 14.44
CA ASP A 336 -7.06 -5.62 14.41
C ASP A 336 -5.90 -6.20 13.58
N ASN A 337 -4.77 -5.48 13.48
CA ASN A 337 -3.58 -5.91 12.72
C ASN A 337 -2.51 -6.49 13.65
N LEU A 338 -1.76 -7.45 13.13
CA LEU A 338 -0.59 -8.03 13.79
C LEU A 338 0.69 -7.61 13.06
N LEU A 339 1.57 -6.94 13.79
CA LEU A 339 2.90 -6.52 13.32
C LEU A 339 3.94 -7.28 14.15
N ARG A 340 4.64 -8.23 13.53
CA ARG A 340 5.56 -9.10 14.31
C ARG A 340 6.87 -9.39 13.62
N ARG A 341 7.92 -9.56 14.43
CA ARG A 341 9.27 -9.89 13.98
C ARG A 341 9.81 -8.94 12.91
N ASN A 342 9.38 -7.67 12.95
CA ASN A 342 9.92 -6.66 12.06
C ASN A 342 11.15 -6.00 12.69
N LEU A 343 12.12 -5.64 11.85
CA LEU A 343 13.24 -4.79 12.20
C LEU A 343 12.94 -3.37 11.72
N VAL A 344 12.77 -2.43 12.67
CA VAL A 344 12.41 -1.04 12.40
C VAL A 344 13.54 -0.14 12.89
N ARG A 345 14.35 0.41 11.98
CA ARG A 345 15.55 1.14 12.38
C ARG A 345 15.94 2.30 11.50
N LEU A 346 16.74 3.20 12.07
CA LEU A 346 17.40 4.32 11.36
C LEU A 346 16.41 5.24 10.62
N ASN A 347 15.12 5.19 10.95
CA ASN A 347 14.14 6.08 10.35
C ASN A 347 14.31 7.51 10.90
N HIS A 348 13.91 8.50 10.10
CA HIS A 348 14.18 9.91 10.41
C HIS A 348 13.43 10.41 11.65
N ARG A 349 12.27 9.82 11.96
CA ARG A 349 11.45 10.08 13.14
C ARG A 349 11.28 8.81 13.97
N ASP A 350 10.10 8.64 14.59
CA ASP A 350 9.81 7.48 15.44
C ASP A 350 9.84 6.16 14.64
N GLY A 351 10.17 5.08 15.32
CA GLY A 351 10.15 3.76 14.72
C GLY A 351 8.74 3.35 14.31
N VAL A 352 7.82 3.29 15.28
CA VAL A 352 6.40 3.01 15.06
C VAL A 352 5.56 4.18 15.56
N PHE A 353 4.66 4.67 14.74
CA PHE A 353 3.87 5.86 15.02
C PHE A 353 2.37 5.59 14.85
N PHE A 354 1.62 5.72 15.93
CA PHE A 354 0.16 5.75 15.92
C PHE A 354 -0.30 7.20 15.79
N ARG A 355 -1.07 7.51 14.75
CA ARG A 355 -1.49 8.88 14.42
C ARG A 355 -2.47 9.45 15.44
N ASN A 356 -2.47 10.78 15.57
CA ASN A 356 -3.34 11.50 16.50
C ASN A 356 -4.77 11.61 15.95
N GLU A 357 -5.59 10.60 16.21
CA GLU A 357 -6.95 10.47 15.69
C GLU A 357 -7.98 10.50 16.82
N SER A 358 -9.21 10.93 16.51
CA SER A 358 -10.35 10.80 17.40
C SER A 358 -10.79 9.34 17.57
N LEU A 359 -11.56 9.02 18.60
CA LEU A 359 -11.98 7.64 18.93
C LEU A 359 -12.55 6.89 17.72
N GLY A 360 -13.41 7.52 16.94
CA GLY A 360 -13.99 6.90 15.76
C GLY A 360 -13.04 6.72 14.56
N MET A 361 -11.85 7.33 14.62
CA MET A 361 -10.84 7.30 13.56
C MET A 361 -9.53 6.65 14.01
N ALA A 362 -9.32 6.43 15.30
CA ALA A 362 -8.09 5.90 15.84
C ALA A 362 -7.89 4.41 15.50
N ALA A 363 -6.67 3.97 15.65
CA ALA A 363 -6.24 2.59 15.39
C ALA A 363 -6.36 1.75 16.67
N HIS A 364 -7.27 0.82 16.70
CA HIS A 364 -7.55 0.01 17.88
C HIS A 364 -7.15 -1.45 17.72
N ARG A 365 -6.90 -2.15 18.83
CA ARG A 365 -6.69 -3.60 18.89
C ARG A 365 -5.59 -4.11 17.96
N ASN A 366 -4.56 -3.29 17.73
CA ASN A 366 -3.37 -3.75 17.03
C ASN A 366 -2.40 -4.42 18.01
N CYS A 367 -1.67 -5.41 17.52
CA CYS A 367 -0.66 -6.12 18.29
C CYS A 367 0.72 -5.91 17.67
N LEU A 368 1.67 -5.41 18.45
CA LEU A 368 3.10 -5.35 18.11
C LEU A 368 3.82 -6.43 18.89
N GLN A 369 4.35 -7.44 18.21
CA GLN A 369 4.93 -8.61 18.85
C GLN A 369 6.31 -8.97 18.30
N ASP A 370 7.26 -9.26 19.19
CA ASP A 370 8.60 -9.77 18.82
C ASP A 370 9.36 -8.85 17.84
N ASN A 371 9.06 -7.53 17.79
CA ASN A 371 9.73 -6.59 16.88
C ASN A 371 11.03 -6.09 17.53
N ILE A 372 12.01 -5.75 16.69
CA ILE A 372 13.22 -5.00 17.08
C ILE A 372 13.07 -3.58 16.52
N ILE A 373 13.04 -2.59 17.42
CA ILE A 373 12.85 -1.19 17.10
C ILE A 373 14.04 -0.42 17.63
N GLU A 374 14.97 -0.02 16.77
CA GLU A 374 16.26 0.50 17.21
C GLU A 374 16.78 1.68 16.39
N ASN A 375 17.51 2.57 17.08
CA ASN A 375 18.30 3.62 16.44
C ASN A 375 17.50 4.56 15.52
N ASN A 376 16.21 4.78 15.78
CA ASN A 376 15.39 5.72 15.04
C ASN A 376 15.66 7.17 15.46
N GLY A 377 15.11 8.16 14.74
CA GLY A 377 15.28 9.58 15.05
C GLY A 377 16.49 10.23 14.37
N ALA A 378 16.89 9.79 13.17
CA ALA A 378 17.99 10.42 12.44
C ALA A 378 17.79 11.93 12.21
N GLY A 379 16.54 12.44 12.28
CA GLY A 379 16.19 13.85 12.22
C GLY A 379 16.14 14.57 13.57
N GLY A 380 16.45 13.90 14.68
CA GLY A 380 16.40 14.45 16.03
C GLY A 380 15.76 13.50 17.04
N LYS A 381 15.43 14.00 18.24
CA LYS A 381 14.87 13.16 19.31
C LYS A 381 13.56 12.48 18.89
N ALA A 382 13.50 11.16 19.10
CA ALA A 382 12.38 10.32 18.72
C ALA A 382 12.04 9.29 19.80
N ALA A 383 10.89 8.63 19.63
CA ALA A 383 10.53 7.44 20.37
C ALA A 383 10.68 6.17 19.50
N GLY A 384 10.97 5.05 20.13
CA GLY A 384 10.86 3.76 19.46
C GLY A 384 9.42 3.51 19.00
N ILE A 385 8.46 3.65 19.92
CA ILE A 385 7.02 3.61 19.65
C ILE A 385 6.38 4.88 20.19
N CYS A 386 5.62 5.61 19.37
CA CYS A 386 4.84 6.76 19.76
C CYS A 386 3.36 6.49 19.53
N ILE A 387 2.55 6.51 20.59
CA ILE A 387 1.11 6.23 20.55
C ILE A 387 0.37 7.53 20.85
N ARG A 388 -0.51 7.92 19.92
CA ARG A 388 -1.23 9.19 20.00
C ARG A 388 -2.74 9.03 19.78
N GLY A 389 -3.43 10.13 20.02
CA GLY A 389 -4.88 10.21 19.82
C GLY A 389 -5.65 9.30 20.78
N GLN A 390 -6.87 8.96 20.42
CA GLN A 390 -7.72 8.08 21.21
C GLN A 390 -7.55 6.59 20.84
N THR A 391 -6.32 6.21 20.48
CA THR A 391 -5.95 4.81 20.20
C THR A 391 -6.13 3.96 21.47
N ASN A 392 -6.68 2.76 21.33
CA ASN A 392 -7.10 1.95 22.48
C ASN A 392 -6.93 0.45 22.23
N ASN A 393 -6.85 -0.33 23.32
CA ASN A 393 -6.74 -1.79 23.32
C ASN A 393 -5.52 -2.32 22.51
N LEU A 394 -4.37 -1.70 22.68
CA LEU A 394 -3.13 -2.17 22.06
C LEU A 394 -2.47 -3.27 22.89
N VAL A 395 -1.76 -4.15 22.22
CA VAL A 395 -0.88 -5.15 22.87
C VAL A 395 0.54 -4.96 22.34
N LEU A 396 1.47 -4.69 23.27
CA LEU A 396 2.90 -4.60 23.01
C LEU A 396 3.59 -5.76 23.72
N ARG A 397 4.07 -6.76 22.97
CA ARG A 397 4.57 -8.02 23.53
C ARG A 397 5.95 -8.38 23.01
N ASN A 398 6.85 -8.74 23.91
CA ASN A 398 8.19 -9.25 23.58
C ASN A 398 9.01 -8.35 22.63
N ASN A 399 8.70 -7.06 22.51
CA ASN A 399 9.47 -6.18 21.63
C ASN A 399 10.80 -5.82 22.29
N VAL A 400 11.84 -5.66 21.49
CA VAL A 400 13.12 -5.10 21.87
C VAL A 400 13.21 -3.69 21.34
N ILE A 401 13.26 -2.69 22.22
CA ILE A 401 13.24 -1.28 21.88
C ILE A 401 14.50 -0.66 22.46
N ARG A 402 15.42 -0.15 21.65
CA ARG A 402 16.72 0.32 22.13
C ARG A 402 17.37 1.35 21.21
N ASP A 403 18.32 2.10 21.75
CA ASP A 403 19.28 2.87 20.99
C ASP A 403 20.69 2.35 21.33
N THR A 404 21.35 1.71 20.37
CA THR A 404 22.65 1.07 20.54
C THR A 404 23.83 1.99 20.26
N ARG A 405 23.58 3.26 19.95
CA ARG A 405 24.62 4.28 19.73
C ARG A 405 25.19 4.74 21.07
N GLU A 406 26.35 5.37 21.03
CA GLU A 406 26.92 6.03 22.21
C GLU A 406 25.96 7.10 22.76
N ASP A 407 25.92 7.30 24.06
CA ASP A 407 24.94 8.16 24.77
C ASP A 407 24.81 9.57 24.15
N SER A 408 25.93 10.16 23.74
CA SER A 408 25.93 11.50 23.13
C SER A 408 25.31 11.55 21.73
N SER A 409 25.17 10.41 21.07
CA SER A 409 24.63 10.29 19.71
C SER A 409 23.26 9.62 19.64
N GLN A 410 22.72 9.22 20.80
CA GLN A 410 21.37 8.63 20.89
C GLN A 410 20.29 9.65 20.51
N THR A 411 19.44 9.27 19.60
CA THR A 411 18.28 10.06 19.17
C THR A 411 16.94 9.37 19.45
N GLN A 412 16.90 8.03 19.57
CA GLN A 412 15.73 7.31 20.07
C GLN A 412 15.72 7.35 21.61
N THR A 413 15.63 8.56 22.16
CA THR A 413 15.77 8.81 23.60
C THR A 413 14.61 8.30 24.45
N VAL A 414 13.47 8.00 23.84
CA VAL A 414 12.28 7.44 24.48
C VAL A 414 12.02 6.06 23.90
N GLY A 415 11.83 5.07 24.74
CA GLY A 415 11.43 3.74 24.32
C GLY A 415 10.00 3.74 23.79
N ILE A 416 9.03 4.02 24.68
CA ILE A 416 7.60 4.11 24.32
C ILE A 416 7.05 5.42 24.86
N ARG A 417 6.40 6.20 23.98
CA ARG A 417 5.63 7.40 24.35
C ARG A 417 4.15 7.14 24.23
N ILE A 418 3.40 7.50 25.25
CA ILE A 418 1.94 7.39 25.29
C ILE A 418 1.38 8.77 25.59
N GLU A 419 0.64 9.33 24.64
CA GLU A 419 0.03 10.66 24.76
C GLU A 419 -1.25 10.60 25.61
N GLU A 420 -1.69 11.74 26.09
CA GLU A 420 -2.72 11.94 27.12
C GLU A 420 -4.07 11.23 26.86
N LYS A 421 -4.49 11.11 25.58
CA LYS A 421 -5.82 10.60 25.23
C LYS A 421 -5.84 9.12 24.86
N VAL A 422 -4.69 8.44 24.96
CA VAL A 422 -4.55 7.02 24.64
C VAL A 422 -5.26 6.19 25.72
N GLY A 423 -6.03 5.20 25.29
CA GLY A 423 -6.71 4.26 26.20
C GLY A 423 -5.80 3.10 26.62
N ASP A 424 -6.35 1.91 26.68
CA ASP A 424 -5.67 0.74 27.20
C ASP A 424 -4.50 0.30 26.31
N VAL A 425 -3.36 0.05 26.95
CA VAL A 425 -2.16 -0.53 26.33
C VAL A 425 -1.64 -1.63 27.27
N ILE A 426 -1.62 -2.84 26.77
CA ILE A 426 -1.11 -4.01 27.48
C ILE A 426 0.36 -4.20 27.16
N PHE A 427 1.20 -4.31 28.18
CA PHE A 427 2.63 -4.54 28.08
C PHE A 427 2.97 -5.95 28.56
N GLU A 428 3.63 -6.74 27.72
CA GLU A 428 4.05 -8.09 28.09
C GLU A 428 5.50 -8.31 27.65
N SER A 429 6.39 -8.47 28.60
CA SER A 429 7.78 -8.90 28.42
C SER A 429 8.60 -8.07 27.41
N ASN A 430 8.29 -6.78 27.23
CA ASN A 430 9.10 -5.91 26.37
C ASN A 430 10.45 -5.59 27.05
N LYS A 431 11.52 -5.58 26.27
CA LYS A 431 12.85 -5.15 26.68
C LYS A 431 13.10 -3.75 26.15
N ILE A 432 13.22 -2.77 27.05
CA ILE A 432 13.38 -1.36 26.68
C ILE A 432 14.70 -0.86 27.24
N ASP A 433 15.58 -0.41 26.38
CA ASP A 433 16.85 0.22 26.69
C ASP A 433 16.90 1.59 26.01
N ALA A 434 16.50 2.62 26.74
CA ALA A 434 16.40 4.02 26.30
C ALA A 434 16.54 4.94 27.51
N GLN A 435 16.92 6.20 27.30
CA GLN A 435 17.05 7.20 28.39
C GLN A 435 15.76 7.32 29.20
N ILE A 436 14.61 7.29 28.53
CA ILE A 436 13.28 7.21 29.12
C ILE A 436 12.62 5.94 28.58
N ALA A 437 12.48 4.92 29.43
CA ALA A 437 11.90 3.65 29.00
C ALA A 437 10.45 3.82 28.53
N ILE A 438 9.60 4.47 29.35
CA ILE A 438 8.20 4.76 29.06
C ILE A 438 7.90 6.20 29.49
N ASP A 439 7.48 7.03 28.53
CA ASP A 439 6.97 8.40 28.72
C ASP A 439 5.44 8.33 28.64
N ASP A 440 4.79 7.94 29.74
CA ASP A 440 3.33 7.86 29.84
C ASP A 440 2.77 9.20 30.32
N ARG A 441 2.05 9.90 29.45
CA ARG A 441 1.49 11.23 29.71
C ARG A 441 0.01 11.20 30.05
N ARG A 442 -0.57 10.01 30.15
CA ARG A 442 -1.95 9.90 30.60
C ARG A 442 -2.06 10.37 32.05
N ALA A 443 -3.17 11.04 32.40
CA ALA A 443 -3.44 11.38 33.77
C ALA A 443 -3.46 10.09 34.60
N ALA A 444 -2.73 10.07 35.73
CA ALA A 444 -2.92 9.00 36.70
C ALA A 444 -4.41 9.01 37.08
N GLU A 445 -5.08 7.87 36.97
CA GLU A 445 -6.43 7.76 37.56
C GLU A 445 -6.32 8.11 39.04
N PRO A 446 -7.23 8.98 39.56
CA PRO A 446 -7.20 9.43 40.93
C PRO A 446 -7.47 8.29 41.95
#